data_173a4cbcadec7105f045c9a3fb83da4c
#
_entry.id   173a4cbcadec7105f045c9a3fb83da4c
#
_cell.length_a   1.000
_cell.length_b   1.000
_cell.length_c   1.000
_cell.angle_alpha   90.00
_cell.angle_beta   90.00
_cell.angle_gamma   90.00
#
_symmetry.space_group_name_H-M   'P 1'
#
loop_
_entity.id
_entity.type
_entity.pdbx_description
1 polymer ?
#
loop_
_entity_poly.entity_id
_entity_poly.type
_entity_poly.pdbx_seq_one_letter_code
_entity_poly.pdbx_strand_id
1 'polypeptide(L)'
;MDYKVIWTDEALSDVEEIAEFIEKDSHFYASVVVTNIINTTRNLATYPFAGSIVPEENNKYLREHFIYSYRVIYEIRESLIYVLAVVHGRRLLIPVIKDRIKE
;
A
#
# COMPACT_ATOMS: atom_id res chain seq x y z
N MET A 1 12.11 -16.29 -8.28
CA MET A 1 10.95 -16.85 -7.55
C MET A 1 10.07 -15.70 -7.10
N ASP A 2 8.78 -15.79 -7.39
CA ASP A 2 7.85 -14.71 -7.06
C ASP A 2 7.42 -14.79 -5.60
N TYR A 3 7.25 -13.61 -5.01
CA TYR A 3 6.68 -13.47 -3.68
C TYR A 3 5.17 -13.54 -3.77
N LYS A 4 4.53 -13.88 -2.66
CA LYS A 4 3.07 -13.85 -2.57
C LYS A 4 2.63 -12.55 -1.90
N VAL A 5 1.70 -11.84 -2.54
CA VAL A 5 1.17 -10.59 -2.01
C VAL A 5 -0.10 -10.88 -1.21
N ILE A 6 -0.14 -10.39 0.02
CA ILE A 6 -1.27 -10.55 0.93
C ILE A 6 -1.74 -9.16 1.34
N TRP A 7 -3.02 -8.88 1.11
CA TRP A 7 -3.64 -7.65 1.55
C TRP A 7 -4.20 -7.82 2.95
N THR A 8 -3.82 -6.95 3.86
CA THR A 8 -4.44 -6.94 5.19
C THR A 8 -5.84 -6.34 5.09
N ASP A 9 -6.69 -6.66 6.06
CA ASP A 9 -8.04 -6.10 6.12
C ASP A 9 -8.00 -4.57 6.22
N GLU A 10 -7.05 -4.06 6.98
CA GLU A 10 -6.88 -2.61 7.13
C GLU A 10 -6.55 -1.94 5.81
N ALA A 11 -5.66 -2.54 5.02
CA ALA A 11 -5.30 -1.98 3.71
C ALA A 11 -6.46 -2.04 2.73
N LEU A 12 -7.25 -3.11 2.76
CA LEU A 12 -8.45 -3.20 1.93
C LEU A 12 -9.45 -2.13 2.31
N SER A 13 -9.63 -1.90 3.60
CA SER A 13 -10.51 -0.84 4.09
C SER A 13 -10.03 0.54 3.64
N ASP A 14 -8.71 0.77 3.65
CA ASP A 14 -8.14 2.02 3.16
C ASP A 14 -8.53 2.27 1.70
N VAL A 15 -8.41 1.24 0.85
CA VAL A 15 -8.74 1.36 -0.57
C VAL A 15 -10.22 1.64 -0.76
N GLU A 16 -11.08 0.98 0.02
CA GLU A 16 -12.53 1.23 -0.04
C GLU A 16 -12.86 2.69 0.30
N GLU A 17 -12.23 3.22 1.33
CA GLU A 17 -12.45 4.63 1.72
C GLU A 17 -11.98 5.59 0.64
N ILE A 18 -10.83 5.31 0.03
CA ILE A 18 -10.30 6.11 -1.06
C ILE A 18 -11.26 6.07 -2.26
N ALA A 19 -11.75 4.89 -2.61
CA ALA A 19 -12.68 4.72 -3.71
C ALA A 19 -13.98 5.49 -3.45
N GLU A 20 -14.53 5.40 -2.26
CA GLU A 20 -15.75 6.13 -1.89
C GLU A 20 -15.56 7.63 -1.99
N PHE A 21 -14.41 8.12 -1.53
CA PHE A 21 -14.11 9.55 -1.59
C PHE A 21 -14.05 10.05 -3.03
N ILE A 22 -13.34 9.33 -3.90
CA ILE A 22 -13.18 9.71 -5.31
C ILE A 22 -14.51 9.58 -6.05
N GLU A 23 -15.29 8.55 -5.73
CA GLU A 23 -16.54 8.26 -6.41
C GLU A 23 -17.58 9.38 -6.27
N LYS A 24 -17.46 10.19 -5.23
CA LYS A 24 -18.34 11.36 -5.07
C LYS A 24 -18.22 12.30 -6.26
N ASP A 25 -17.04 12.38 -6.86
CA ASP A 25 -16.79 13.24 -8.02
C ASP A 25 -16.82 12.47 -9.32
N SER A 26 -16.31 11.24 -9.34
CA SER A 26 -16.20 10.47 -10.56
C SER A 26 -16.08 8.98 -10.27
N HIS A 27 -17.10 8.23 -10.64
CA HIS A 27 -17.08 6.77 -10.56
C HIS A 27 -15.97 6.19 -11.44
N PHE A 28 -15.80 6.74 -12.64
CA PHE A 28 -14.77 6.28 -13.57
C PHE A 28 -13.37 6.46 -12.98
N TYR A 29 -13.11 7.64 -12.41
CA TYR A 29 -11.78 7.92 -11.87
C TYR A 29 -11.48 7.04 -10.65
N ALA A 30 -12.48 6.78 -9.82
CA ALA A 30 -12.33 5.84 -8.69
C ALA A 30 -11.87 4.47 -9.20
N SER A 31 -12.50 3.96 -10.27
CA SER A 31 -12.10 2.67 -10.87
C SER A 31 -10.66 2.69 -11.36
N VAL A 32 -10.25 3.77 -12.02
CA VAL A 32 -8.89 3.89 -12.54
C VAL A 32 -7.87 3.86 -11.40
N VAL A 33 -8.11 4.62 -10.34
CA VAL A 33 -7.19 4.68 -9.20
C VAL A 33 -7.08 3.32 -8.52
N VAL A 34 -8.20 2.67 -8.24
CA VAL A 34 -8.21 1.35 -7.59
C VAL A 34 -7.49 0.32 -8.45
N THR A 35 -7.77 0.31 -9.76
CA THR A 35 -7.11 -0.63 -10.68
C THR A 35 -5.60 -0.43 -10.66
N ASN A 36 -5.14 0.80 -10.68
CA ASN A 36 -3.69 1.08 -10.66
C ASN A 36 -3.05 0.67 -9.34
N ILE A 37 -3.74 0.87 -8.21
CA ILE A 37 -3.23 0.41 -6.92
C ILE A 37 -3.08 -1.11 -6.91
N ILE A 38 -4.09 -1.83 -7.36
CA ILE A 38 -4.05 -3.29 -7.39
C ILE A 38 -2.94 -3.78 -8.32
N ASN A 39 -2.82 -3.20 -9.52
CA ASN A 39 -1.80 -3.63 -10.48
C ASN A 39 -0.39 -3.37 -9.97
N THR A 40 -0.17 -2.25 -9.30
CA THR A 40 1.14 -1.95 -8.71
C THR A 40 1.51 -2.97 -7.66
N THR A 41 0.57 -3.35 -6.79
CA THR A 41 0.86 -4.35 -5.76
C THR A 41 1.13 -5.73 -6.37
N ARG A 42 0.48 -6.09 -7.46
CA ARG A 42 0.78 -7.34 -8.17
C ARG A 42 2.23 -7.37 -8.65
N ASN A 43 2.73 -6.24 -9.14
CA ASN A 43 4.10 -6.16 -9.64
C ASN A 43 5.13 -6.34 -8.52
N LEU A 44 4.76 -6.06 -7.28
CA LEU A 44 5.65 -6.29 -6.15
C LEU A 44 5.99 -7.76 -5.95
N ALA A 45 5.14 -8.68 -6.43
CA ALA A 45 5.43 -10.11 -6.37
C ALA A 45 6.73 -10.45 -7.11
N THR A 46 7.01 -9.75 -8.21
CA THR A 46 8.22 -9.94 -8.99
C THR A 46 9.36 -9.04 -8.50
N TYR A 47 9.03 -7.83 -8.07
CA TYR A 47 10.01 -6.82 -7.67
C TYR A 47 9.71 -6.28 -6.28
N PRO A 48 9.92 -7.08 -5.22
CA PRO A 48 9.50 -6.68 -3.86
C PRO A 48 10.23 -5.44 -3.33
N PHE A 49 11.45 -5.19 -3.79
CA PHE A 49 12.22 -4.03 -3.35
C PHE A 49 12.09 -2.83 -4.29
N ALA A 50 11.07 -2.82 -5.17
CA ALA A 50 10.85 -1.71 -6.10
C ALA A 50 10.50 -0.41 -5.39
N GLY A 51 9.81 -0.46 -4.26
CA GLY A 51 9.51 0.73 -3.48
C GLY A 51 10.71 1.20 -2.67
N SER A 52 10.57 2.40 -2.10
CA SER A 52 11.59 2.99 -1.26
C SER A 52 11.39 2.61 0.21
N ILE A 53 12.44 2.70 1.00
CA ILE A 53 12.32 2.50 2.45
C ILE A 53 11.43 3.61 3.02
N VAL A 54 10.50 3.23 3.90
CA VAL A 54 9.65 4.20 4.60
C VAL A 54 10.55 5.07 5.48
N PRO A 55 10.62 6.38 5.23
CA PRO A 55 11.59 7.22 5.96
C PRO A 55 11.30 7.31 7.46
N GLU A 56 10.04 7.16 7.87
CA GLU A 56 9.65 7.26 9.26
C GLU A 56 10.13 6.08 10.11
N GLU A 57 10.40 4.92 9.49
CA GLU A 57 10.70 3.70 10.25
C GLU A 57 12.12 3.15 10.05
N ASN A 58 12.83 3.58 9.06
CA ASN A 58 14.22 3.14 8.79
C ASN A 58 14.40 1.62 8.85
N ASN A 59 13.48 0.89 8.25
CA ASN A 59 13.51 -0.57 8.17
C ASN A 59 13.51 -0.97 6.70
N LYS A 60 14.55 -1.65 6.24
CA LYS A 60 14.69 -1.98 4.81
C LYS A 60 13.61 -2.90 4.27
N TYR A 61 12.88 -3.60 5.14
CA TYR A 61 11.78 -4.47 4.73
C TYR A 61 10.43 -3.80 4.77
N LEU A 62 10.35 -2.59 5.30
CA LEU A 62 9.15 -1.79 5.30
C LEU A 62 9.27 -0.73 4.21
N ARG A 63 8.48 -0.88 3.17
CA ARG A 63 8.64 -0.09 1.97
C ARG A 63 7.37 0.66 1.58
N GLU A 64 7.54 1.68 0.78
CA GLU A 64 6.44 2.47 0.25
C GLU A 64 6.57 2.59 -1.25
N HIS A 65 5.43 2.67 -1.92
CA HIS A 65 5.36 2.93 -3.34
C HIS A 65 4.26 3.96 -3.58
N PHE A 66 4.61 5.05 -4.27
CA PHE A 66 3.64 6.11 -4.53
C PHE A 66 2.84 5.80 -5.79
N ILE A 67 1.53 6.00 -5.70
CA ILE A 67 0.61 5.91 -6.82
C ILE A 67 -0.25 7.15 -6.74
N TYR A 68 -0.10 8.07 -7.69
CA TYR A 68 -0.73 9.38 -7.61
C TYR A 68 -0.32 10.06 -6.29
N SER A 69 -1.27 10.51 -5.50
CA SER A 69 -1.02 11.14 -4.20
C SER A 69 -1.04 10.14 -3.04
N TYR A 70 -1.15 8.86 -3.33
CA TYR A 70 -1.28 7.83 -2.30
C TYR A 70 0.02 7.07 -2.11
N ARG A 71 0.26 6.65 -0.87
CA ARG A 71 1.39 5.79 -0.53
C ARG A 71 0.84 4.40 -0.23
N VAL A 72 1.34 3.40 -0.94
CA VAL A 72 1.09 2.01 -0.61
C VAL A 72 2.24 1.57 0.27
N ILE A 73 1.93 1.17 1.50
CA ILE A 73 2.93 0.74 2.49
C ILE A 73 2.87 -0.78 2.58
N TYR A 74 4.02 -1.42 2.43
CA TYR A 74 4.07 -2.87 2.50
C TYR A 74 5.31 -3.35 3.24
N GLU A 75 5.21 -4.56 3.78
CA GLU A 75 6.30 -5.18 4.52
C GLU A 75 6.68 -6.49 3.85
N ILE A 76 7.98 -6.71 3.67
CA ILE A 76 8.51 -7.93 3.10
C ILE A 76 8.91 -8.85 4.26
N ARG A 77 8.28 -10.03 4.34
CA ARG A 77 8.58 -11.05 5.34
C ARG A 77 8.83 -12.37 4.64
N GLU A 78 10.09 -12.81 4.60
CA GLU A 78 10.47 -14.05 3.90
C GLU A 78 10.00 -14.00 2.44
N SER A 79 9.11 -14.89 2.04
CA SER A 79 8.57 -14.92 0.67
C SER A 79 7.22 -14.25 0.53
N LEU A 80 6.80 -13.48 1.56
CA LEU A 80 5.49 -12.83 1.59
C LEU A 80 5.64 -11.33 1.56
N ILE A 81 4.67 -10.67 0.95
CA ILE A 81 4.55 -9.21 0.97
C ILE A 81 3.18 -8.89 1.57
N TYR A 82 3.20 -8.21 2.71
CA TYR A 82 1.97 -7.76 3.36
C TYR A 82 1.71 -6.32 3.00
N VAL A 83 0.61 -6.04 2.32
CA VAL A 83 0.18 -4.67 2.08
C VAL A 83 -0.51 -4.20 3.35
N LEU A 84 0.10 -3.25 4.05
CA LEU A 84 -0.34 -2.83 5.37
C LEU A 84 -1.27 -1.63 5.35
N ALA A 85 -1.06 -0.72 4.41
CA ALA A 85 -1.81 0.52 4.40
C ALA A 85 -1.78 1.16 3.02
N VAL A 86 -2.82 1.91 2.70
CA VAL A 86 -2.84 2.81 1.55
C VAL A 86 -3.32 4.15 2.09
N VAL A 87 -2.44 5.14 2.14
CA VAL A 87 -2.73 6.41 2.78
C VAL A 87 -2.33 7.56 1.88
N HIS A 88 -2.91 8.73 2.13
CA HIS A 88 -2.49 9.93 1.41
C HIS A 88 -1.03 10.22 1.74
N GLY A 89 -0.24 10.60 0.73
CA GLY A 89 1.21 10.72 0.85
C GLY A 89 1.71 11.70 1.90
N ARG A 90 0.88 12.68 2.27
CA ARG A 90 1.24 13.68 3.28
C ARG A 90 0.82 13.32 4.70
N ARG A 91 0.10 12.23 4.86
CA ARG A 91 -0.36 11.81 6.18
C ARG A 91 0.80 11.25 6.98
N LEU A 92 0.86 11.59 8.27
CA LEU A 92 1.84 11.01 9.16
C LEU A 92 1.54 9.53 9.37
N LEU A 93 2.54 8.70 9.19
CA LEU A 93 2.36 7.25 9.16
C LEU A 93 2.65 6.56 10.49
N ILE A 94 3.51 7.13 11.31
CA ILE A 94 4.00 6.42 12.49
C ILE A 94 2.88 5.85 13.36
N PRO A 95 1.84 6.62 13.73
CA PRO A 95 0.76 6.05 14.55
C PRO A 95 -0.04 4.97 13.83
N VAL A 96 -0.18 5.09 12.51
CA VAL A 96 -0.98 4.14 11.72
C VAL A 96 -0.23 2.83 11.56
N ILE A 97 1.05 2.90 11.20
CA ILE A 97 1.83 1.72 10.85
C ILE A 97 2.16 0.88 12.08
N LYS A 98 2.49 1.50 13.20
CA LYS A 98 2.86 0.75 14.40
C LYS A 98 1.76 -0.18 14.88
N ASP A 99 0.51 0.24 14.73
CA ASP A 99 -0.63 -0.59 15.10
C ASP A 99 -0.87 -1.73 14.11
N ARG A 100 -0.37 -1.62 12.90
CA ARG A 100 -0.62 -2.58 11.82
C ARG A 100 0.50 -3.58 11.59
N ILE A 101 1.71 -3.27 12.05
CA ILE A 101 2.83 -4.20 11.91
C ILE A 101 2.63 -5.34 12.90
N LYS A 102 2.54 -6.55 12.37
CA LYS A 102 2.38 -7.77 13.16
C LYS A 102 3.73 -8.43 13.34
N GLU A 103 4.12 -8.65 14.54
CA GLU A 103 5.37 -9.36 14.82
C GLU A 103 5.20 -10.86 14.90
#